data_4a6a76f779c86acc40da5025ae6ec623
#
_entry.id   4a6a76f779c86acc40da5025ae6ec623
#
_cell.length_a   1.000
_cell.length_b   1.000
_cell.length_c   1.000
_cell.angle_alpha   90.00
_cell.angle_beta   90.00
_cell.angle_gamma   90.00
#
_symmetry.space_group_name_H-M   'P 1'
#
loop_
_entity.id
_entity.type
_entity.pdbx_description
1 polymer ?
#
loop_
_entity_poly.entity_id
_entity_poly.type
_entity_poly.pdbx_seq_one_letter_code
_entity_poly.pdbx_strand_id
1 'polypeptide(L)'
;MKVNPDYFTGKVLLQELSSIVKSQEQKIFHVTFQNGARTKLHTHTGGQILIATKGKGSLEMYLKSGNNKSKFSIKKTEKINLFEGDIVYIPAKKLHTHGSIDKHKVFSHIAINANASINKDAKTTWYESDFKTKVIQILV
;
A
#
# COMPACT_ATOMS: atom_id res chain seq x y z
N MET A 1 6.69 -10.48 11.73
CA MET A 1 6.27 -10.91 10.40
C MET A 1 7.32 -10.53 9.36
N LYS A 2 7.69 -11.47 8.52
CA LYS A 2 8.64 -11.20 7.44
C LYS A 2 8.00 -10.35 6.35
N VAL A 3 8.74 -9.34 5.90
CA VAL A 3 8.35 -8.47 4.80
C VAL A 3 9.20 -8.86 3.58
N ASN A 4 8.56 -8.99 2.41
CA ASN A 4 9.32 -9.17 1.17
C ASN A 4 9.96 -7.85 0.77
N PRO A 5 11.30 -7.72 0.83
CA PRO A 5 11.96 -6.45 0.56
C PRO A 5 11.76 -5.96 -0.88
N ASP A 6 11.40 -6.85 -1.82
CA ASP A 6 11.17 -6.48 -3.21
C ASP A 6 9.91 -5.61 -3.39
N TYR A 7 9.01 -5.60 -2.41
CA TYR A 7 7.75 -4.85 -2.45
C TYR A 7 7.87 -3.42 -1.90
N PHE A 8 9.04 -3.07 -1.39
CA PHE A 8 9.26 -1.79 -0.70
C PHE A 8 10.55 -1.12 -1.17
N THR A 9 10.58 0.21 -1.05
CA THR A 9 11.80 0.99 -1.15
C THR A 9 12.21 1.37 0.27
N GLY A 10 13.24 0.73 0.81
CA GLY A 10 13.66 0.95 2.18
C GLY A 10 13.08 -0.08 3.15
N LYS A 11 13.30 0.16 4.43
CA LYS A 11 12.96 -0.79 5.49
C LYS A 11 11.55 -0.56 6.04
N VAL A 12 10.77 -1.63 6.09
CA VAL A 12 9.40 -1.61 6.58
C VAL A 12 9.20 -2.74 7.59
N LEU A 13 8.51 -2.45 8.67
CA LEU A 13 8.10 -3.42 9.68
C LEU A 13 6.60 -3.63 9.58
N LEU A 14 6.16 -4.87 9.61
CA LEU A 14 4.76 -5.24 9.44
C LEU A 14 4.32 -6.15 10.58
N GLN A 15 3.21 -5.79 11.24
CA GLN A 15 2.59 -6.59 12.28
C GLN A 15 1.14 -6.85 11.92
N GLU A 16 0.74 -8.11 11.81
CA GLU A 16 -0.66 -8.45 11.61
C GLU A 16 -1.40 -8.39 12.95
N LEU A 17 -2.49 -7.62 13.01
CA LEU A 17 -3.31 -7.45 14.20
C LEU A 17 -4.59 -8.29 14.16
N SER A 18 -5.09 -8.60 12.97
CA SER A 18 -6.36 -9.30 12.78
C SER A 18 -6.35 -10.73 13.32
N SER A 19 -5.20 -11.38 13.37
CA SER A 19 -5.07 -12.72 13.95
C SER A 19 -5.38 -12.74 15.45
N ILE A 20 -5.18 -11.64 16.15
CA ILE A 20 -5.49 -11.50 17.58
C ILE A 20 -7.00 -11.61 17.82
N VAL A 21 -7.79 -11.01 16.94
CA VAL A 21 -9.25 -10.95 17.04
C VAL A 21 -9.96 -11.96 16.13
N LYS A 22 -9.20 -12.76 15.38
CA LYS A 22 -9.72 -13.79 14.46
C LYS A 22 -10.73 -13.25 13.46
N SER A 23 -10.45 -12.08 12.91
CA SER A 23 -11.29 -11.42 11.91
C SER A 23 -11.32 -12.22 10.60
N GLN A 24 -12.49 -12.31 9.97
CA GLN A 24 -12.72 -13.06 8.72
C GLN A 24 -13.05 -12.16 7.53
N GLU A 25 -13.56 -10.97 7.78
CA GLU A 25 -14.01 -10.03 6.74
C GLU A 25 -12.90 -9.07 6.31
N GLN A 26 -11.89 -8.91 7.14
CA GLN A 26 -10.77 -8.01 6.87
C GLN A 26 -9.49 -8.53 7.51
N LYS A 27 -8.36 -8.08 6.99
CA LYS A 27 -7.06 -8.20 7.64
C LYS A 27 -6.59 -6.83 8.08
N ILE A 28 -6.00 -6.75 9.27
CA ILE A 28 -5.55 -5.50 9.86
C ILE A 28 -4.07 -5.61 10.17
N PHE A 29 -3.31 -4.62 9.68
CA PHE A 29 -1.86 -4.56 9.87
C PHE A 29 -1.46 -3.23 10.49
N HIS A 30 -0.46 -3.27 11.37
CA HIS A 30 0.28 -2.08 11.76
C HIS A 30 1.56 -2.07 10.94
N VAL A 31 1.79 -1.01 10.18
CA VAL A 31 2.91 -0.91 9.25
C VAL A 31 3.77 0.29 9.65
N THR A 32 5.07 0.06 9.80
CA THR A 32 6.03 1.10 10.16
C THR A 32 7.06 1.23 9.06
N PHE A 33 7.10 2.42 8.45
CA PHE A 33 8.05 2.77 7.40
C PHE A 33 9.21 3.52 8.02
N GLN A 34 10.41 2.99 7.91
CA GLN A 34 11.61 3.68 8.33
C GLN A 34 11.86 4.88 7.41
N ASN A 35 12.67 5.76 7.81
CA ASN A 35 13.04 7.04 7.19
C ASN A 35 12.94 7.06 5.67
N GLY A 36 11.83 7.57 5.14
CA GLY A 36 11.61 7.68 3.69
C GLY A 36 11.19 6.41 2.97
N ALA A 37 11.05 5.27 3.67
CA ALA A 37 10.62 4.02 3.05
C ALA A 37 9.19 4.10 2.55
N ARG A 38 8.89 3.42 1.44
CA ARG A 38 7.58 3.41 0.80
C ARG A 38 7.26 2.04 0.23
N THR A 39 5.98 1.79 -0.05
CA THR A 39 5.60 0.63 -0.86
C THR A 39 5.96 0.89 -2.32
N LYS A 40 6.18 -0.19 -3.06
CA LYS A 40 6.10 -0.13 -4.52
C LYS A 40 4.65 -0.04 -4.96
N LEU A 41 4.45 0.18 -6.25
CA LEU A 41 3.11 0.28 -6.84
C LEU A 41 2.38 -1.05 -6.69
N HIS A 42 1.12 -1.01 -6.27
CA HIS A 42 0.35 -2.24 -6.07
C HIS A 42 -1.14 -2.00 -6.12
N THR A 43 -1.89 -3.11 -6.25
CA THR A 43 -3.35 -3.13 -6.21
C THR A 43 -3.81 -4.22 -5.27
N HIS A 44 -4.99 -4.03 -4.68
CA HIS A 44 -5.70 -5.06 -3.92
C HIS A 44 -7.03 -5.36 -4.58
N THR A 45 -7.49 -6.62 -4.51
CA THR A 45 -8.82 -6.98 -5.01
C THR A 45 -9.94 -6.49 -4.10
N GLY A 46 -9.64 -6.17 -2.85
CA GLY A 46 -10.57 -5.52 -1.91
C GLY A 46 -10.17 -4.07 -1.65
N GLY A 47 -11.08 -3.30 -1.04
CA GLY A 47 -10.78 -1.94 -0.61
C GLY A 47 -9.85 -1.92 0.59
N GLN A 48 -9.18 -0.78 0.81
CA GLN A 48 -8.26 -0.60 1.92
C GLN A 48 -8.51 0.74 2.60
N ILE A 49 -8.45 0.73 3.94
CA ILE A 49 -8.47 1.96 4.74
C ILE A 49 -7.10 2.09 5.40
N LEU A 50 -6.51 3.28 5.32
CA LEU A 50 -5.28 3.60 6.05
C LEU A 50 -5.59 4.65 7.13
N ILE A 51 -5.07 4.42 8.32
CA ILE A 51 -5.16 5.36 9.45
C ILE A 51 -3.75 5.70 9.88
N ALA A 52 -3.34 6.95 9.68
CA ALA A 52 -1.99 7.39 10.07
C ALA A 52 -1.90 7.46 11.59
N THR A 53 -0.89 6.81 12.17
CA THR A 53 -0.71 6.72 13.63
C THR A 53 0.50 7.47 14.12
N LYS A 54 1.51 7.71 13.27
CA LYS A 54 2.73 8.41 13.66
C LYS A 54 3.45 9.00 12.45
N GLY A 55 3.95 10.21 12.61
CA GLY A 55 4.82 10.83 11.60
C GLY A 55 4.06 11.39 10.41
N LYS A 56 4.78 11.55 9.30
CA LYS A 56 4.26 12.13 8.06
C LYS A 56 4.44 11.15 6.91
N GLY A 57 3.36 10.88 6.21
CA GLY A 57 3.37 10.02 5.04
C GLY A 57 2.55 10.57 3.90
N SER A 58 2.44 9.80 2.84
CA SER A 58 1.57 10.14 1.71
C SER A 58 1.00 8.89 1.07
N LEU A 59 -0.18 9.05 0.47
CA LEU A 59 -0.81 8.10 -0.42
C LEU A 59 -0.81 8.71 -1.81
N GLU A 60 -0.33 7.96 -2.80
CA GLU A 60 -0.35 8.37 -4.19
C GLU A 60 -1.13 7.35 -5.00
N MET A 61 -2.10 7.81 -5.81
CA MET A 61 -2.94 6.96 -6.64
C MET A 61 -2.72 7.27 -8.11
N TYR A 62 -2.87 6.24 -8.96
CA TYR A 62 -2.51 6.29 -10.37
C TYR A 62 -3.62 5.72 -11.24
N LEU A 63 -3.70 6.22 -12.47
CA LEU A 63 -4.47 5.61 -13.55
C LEU A 63 -3.53 4.78 -14.43
N LYS A 64 -4.03 3.63 -14.86
CA LYS A 64 -3.37 2.75 -15.82
C LYS A 64 -3.88 3.04 -17.22
N SER A 65 -2.95 3.06 -18.20
CA SER A 65 -3.28 3.13 -19.63
C SER A 65 -2.63 1.97 -20.38
N GLY A 66 -3.37 1.37 -21.32
CA GLY A 66 -2.90 0.24 -22.11
C GLY A 66 -3.50 -1.09 -21.69
N ASN A 67 -3.39 -2.09 -22.55
CA ASN A 67 -4.00 -3.40 -22.38
C ASN A 67 -3.05 -4.46 -21.84
N ASN A 68 -1.75 -4.20 -21.82
CA ASN A 68 -0.77 -5.15 -21.30
C ASN A 68 -0.86 -5.18 -19.76
N LYS A 69 -0.84 -6.37 -19.18
CA LYS A 69 -1.01 -6.55 -17.73
C LYS A 69 0.27 -6.29 -16.93
N SER A 70 1.43 -6.41 -17.57
CA SER A 70 2.72 -6.32 -16.91
C SER A 70 3.57 -5.13 -17.34
N LYS A 71 3.20 -4.47 -18.44
CA LYS A 71 3.89 -3.29 -18.97
C LYS A 71 2.85 -2.29 -19.46
N PHE A 72 2.72 -1.18 -18.78
CA PHE A 72 1.70 -0.18 -19.11
C PHE A 72 2.10 1.20 -18.64
N SER A 73 1.47 2.21 -19.22
CA SER A 73 1.67 3.60 -18.80
C SER A 73 0.85 3.91 -17.56
N ILE A 74 1.37 4.79 -16.73
CA ILE A 74 0.69 5.25 -15.52
C ILE A 74 0.68 6.78 -15.46
N LYS A 75 -0.32 7.32 -14.79
CA LYS A 75 -0.43 8.75 -14.51
C LYS A 75 -0.90 8.93 -13.08
N LYS A 76 -0.12 9.68 -12.29
CA LYS A 76 -0.52 10.03 -10.94
C LYS A 76 -1.74 10.95 -11.00
N THR A 77 -2.81 10.56 -10.34
CA THR A 77 -4.07 11.33 -10.30
C THR A 77 -4.31 12.00 -8.98
N GLU A 78 -3.76 11.44 -7.89
CA GLU A 78 -3.95 11.98 -6.56
C GLU A 78 -2.69 11.79 -5.71
N LYS A 79 -2.42 12.79 -4.88
CA LYS A 79 -1.43 12.71 -3.81
C LYS A 79 -2.07 13.27 -2.54
N ILE A 80 -2.18 12.45 -1.51
CA ILE A 80 -2.76 12.85 -0.22
C ILE A 80 -1.68 12.73 0.84
N ASN A 81 -1.33 13.84 1.48
CA ASN A 81 -0.43 13.82 2.61
C ASN A 81 -1.18 13.29 3.83
N LEU A 82 -0.51 12.45 4.62
CA LEU A 82 -1.09 11.80 5.78
C LEU A 82 -0.34 12.25 7.04
N PHE A 83 -1.08 12.84 7.96
CA PHE A 83 -0.59 13.22 9.27
C PHE A 83 -1.29 12.39 10.33
N GLU A 84 -0.68 12.29 11.50
CA GLU A 84 -1.24 11.52 12.62
C GLU A 84 -2.72 11.80 12.82
N GLY A 85 -3.54 10.74 12.83
CA GLY A 85 -4.99 10.80 12.95
C GLY A 85 -5.76 10.84 11.64
N ASP A 86 -5.09 11.08 10.50
CA ASP A 86 -5.76 11.10 9.20
C ASP A 86 -6.19 9.70 8.78
N ILE A 87 -7.34 9.63 8.10
CA ILE A 87 -7.90 8.40 7.57
C ILE A 87 -8.19 8.58 6.08
N VAL A 88 -7.83 7.57 5.27
CA VAL A 88 -8.09 7.57 3.83
C VAL A 88 -8.61 6.22 3.38
N TYR A 89 -9.37 6.23 2.28
CA TYR A 89 -9.90 5.04 1.63
C TYR A 89 -9.29 4.86 0.26
N ILE A 90 -8.85 3.62 -0.02
CA ILE A 90 -8.32 3.22 -1.32
C ILE A 90 -9.30 2.22 -1.92
N PRO A 91 -9.96 2.56 -3.05
CA PRO A 91 -10.89 1.63 -3.69
C PRO A 91 -10.22 0.33 -4.14
N ALA A 92 -11.02 -0.74 -4.20
CA ALA A 92 -10.55 -2.00 -4.76
C ALA A 92 -9.97 -1.80 -6.16
N LYS A 93 -8.88 -2.51 -6.46
CA LYS A 93 -8.19 -2.50 -7.75
C LYS A 93 -7.51 -1.18 -8.12
N LYS A 94 -7.50 -0.19 -7.23
CA LYS A 94 -6.83 1.10 -7.47
C LYS A 94 -5.33 0.95 -7.34
N LEU A 95 -4.62 1.38 -8.37
CA LEU A 95 -3.15 1.37 -8.39
C LEU A 95 -2.62 2.49 -7.48
N HIS A 96 -1.78 2.14 -6.51
CA HIS A 96 -1.36 3.11 -5.49
C HIS A 96 -0.02 2.76 -4.85
N THR A 97 0.56 3.76 -4.19
CA THR A 97 1.70 3.62 -3.27
C THR A 97 1.45 4.44 -2.02
N HIS A 98 2.06 4.04 -0.92
CA HIS A 98 2.05 4.82 0.31
C HIS A 98 3.33 4.61 1.11
N GLY A 99 3.59 5.50 2.04
CA GLY A 99 4.75 5.39 2.91
C GLY A 99 5.17 6.73 3.49
N SER A 100 6.40 6.77 4.01
CA SER A 100 6.99 7.95 4.62
C SER A 100 7.33 9.00 3.56
N ILE A 101 7.19 10.28 3.93
CA ILE A 101 7.69 11.41 3.14
C ILE A 101 8.86 12.12 3.82
N ASP A 102 9.22 11.73 5.03
CA ASP A 102 10.31 12.31 5.79
C ASP A 102 11.48 11.34 5.85
N LYS A 103 12.62 11.73 5.27
CA LYS A 103 13.83 10.90 5.22
C LYS A 103 14.49 10.70 6.58
N HIS A 104 14.08 11.45 7.58
CA HIS A 104 14.69 11.45 8.90
C HIS A 104 13.78 10.92 10.00
N LYS A 105 12.54 10.58 9.69
CA LYS A 105 11.56 10.14 10.68
C LYS A 105 10.76 8.94 10.20
N VAL A 106 10.28 8.16 11.15
CA VAL A 106 9.40 7.02 10.93
C VAL A 106 7.98 7.51 10.62
N PHE A 107 7.30 6.82 9.71
CA PHE A 107 5.87 6.96 9.48
C PHE A 107 5.19 5.63 9.76
N SER A 108 4.09 5.65 10.52
CA SER A 108 3.30 4.45 10.80
C SER A 108 1.85 4.65 10.45
N HIS A 109 1.21 3.58 9.99
CA HIS A 109 -0.25 3.56 9.81
C HIS A 109 -0.82 2.19 10.15
N ILE A 110 -2.12 2.15 10.40
CA ILE A 110 -2.91 0.92 10.42
C ILE A 110 -3.52 0.77 9.05
N ALA A 111 -3.39 -0.43 8.46
CA ALA A 111 -4.02 -0.79 7.20
C ALA A 111 -5.14 -1.79 7.47
N ILE A 112 -6.36 -1.47 7.04
CA ILE A 112 -7.51 -2.36 7.11
C ILE A 112 -7.84 -2.80 5.70
N ASN A 113 -7.57 -4.07 5.40
CA ASN A 113 -7.74 -4.64 4.07
C ASN A 113 -8.99 -5.53 4.04
N ALA A 114 -9.98 -5.12 3.26
CA ALA A 114 -11.19 -5.91 3.08
C ALA A 114 -10.87 -7.20 2.32
N ASN A 115 -11.39 -8.34 2.80
CA ASN A 115 -11.27 -9.61 2.11
C ASN A 115 -12.22 -9.66 0.89
N ALA A 116 -11.90 -10.52 -0.07
CA ALA A 116 -12.74 -10.70 -1.27
C ALA A 116 -14.09 -11.34 -0.88
N SER A 117 -14.09 -12.23 0.11
CA SER A 117 -15.27 -12.86 0.71
C SER A 117 -14.86 -13.45 2.06
N ILE A 118 -15.82 -14.00 2.79
CA ILE A 118 -15.53 -14.69 4.07
C ILE A 118 -14.51 -15.81 3.81
N ASN A 119 -13.43 -15.84 4.59
CA ASN A 119 -12.33 -16.79 4.49
C ASN A 119 -11.54 -16.73 3.17
N LYS A 120 -11.69 -15.67 2.39
CA LYS A 120 -10.94 -15.48 1.15
C LYS A 120 -10.26 -14.13 1.15
N ASP A 121 -8.96 -14.16 1.42
CA ASP A 121 -8.14 -12.95 1.46
C ASP A 121 -8.17 -12.20 0.13
N ALA A 122 -8.08 -10.88 0.19
CA ALA A 122 -7.85 -10.08 -0.99
C ALA A 122 -6.46 -10.41 -1.54
N LYS A 123 -6.35 -10.43 -2.88
CA LYS A 123 -5.06 -10.61 -3.56
C LYS A 123 -4.40 -9.26 -3.77
N THR A 124 -3.11 -9.22 -3.56
CA THR A 124 -2.28 -8.04 -3.83
C THR A 124 -1.38 -8.34 -5.02
N THR A 125 -1.36 -7.43 -6.00
CA THR A 125 -0.43 -7.50 -7.12
C THR A 125 0.56 -6.35 -7.00
N TRP A 126 1.85 -6.68 -7.04
CA TRP A 126 2.96 -5.74 -6.90
C TRP A 126 3.62 -5.51 -8.24
N TYR A 127 4.05 -4.27 -8.48
CA TYR A 127 4.64 -3.86 -9.76
C TYR A 127 5.97 -3.14 -9.56
N GLU A 128 6.90 -3.36 -10.48
CA GLU A 128 8.07 -2.52 -10.63
C GLU A 128 7.75 -1.39 -11.60
N SER A 129 8.09 -0.16 -11.23
CA SER A 129 7.78 1.04 -12.01
C SER A 129 8.83 2.11 -11.79
N ASP A 130 8.78 3.18 -12.61
CA ASP A 130 9.54 4.40 -12.35
C ASP A 130 8.79 5.38 -11.44
N PHE A 131 7.63 4.99 -10.90
CA PHE A 131 6.74 5.81 -10.05
C PHE A 131 6.21 7.07 -10.74
N LYS A 132 6.40 7.21 -12.05
CA LYS A 132 6.02 8.43 -12.78
C LYS A 132 5.24 8.16 -14.04
N THR A 133 5.75 7.30 -14.92
CA THR A 133 5.23 7.17 -16.28
C THR A 133 4.86 5.76 -16.69
N LYS A 134 5.52 4.73 -16.13
CA LYS A 134 5.27 3.36 -16.59
C LYS A 134 5.59 2.30 -15.55
N VAL A 135 4.83 1.22 -15.64
CA VAL A 135 5.10 -0.08 -15.00
C VAL A 135 5.88 -0.93 -15.99
N ILE A 136 6.92 -1.61 -15.52
CA ILE A 136 7.80 -2.41 -16.38
C ILE A 136 7.70 -3.91 -16.13
N GLN A 137 7.19 -4.33 -14.99
CA GLN A 137 7.01 -5.76 -14.70
C GLN A 137 6.13 -5.98 -13.47
N ILE A 138 5.52 -7.17 -13.40
CA ILE A 138 4.85 -7.67 -12.20
C ILE A 138 5.91 -8.33 -11.33
N LEU A 139 5.89 -8.01 -10.03
CA LEU A 139 6.76 -8.65 -9.05
C LEU A 139 6.07 -9.89 -8.48
N VAL A 140 6.81 -10.96 -8.38
CA VAL A 140 6.28 -12.26 -7.87
C VAL A 140 6.85 -12.58 -6.49
#